data_e741d5a7078e40d76a5602847e9c954e
#
_entry.id   e741d5a7078e40d76a5602847e9c954e
#
_cell.length_a   1.000
_cell.length_b   1.000
_cell.length_c   1.000
_cell.angle_alpha   90.00
_cell.angle_beta   90.00
_cell.angle_gamma   90.00
#
_symmetry.space_group_name_H-M   'P 1'
#
loop_
_entity.id
_entity.type
_entity.pdbx_description
1 polymer ?
#
loop_
_entity_poly.entity_id
_entity_poly.type
_entity_poly.pdbx_seq_one_letter_code
_entity_poly.pdbx_strand_id
1 'polypeptide(L)'
;MTSSSTFRQYARVIQHFATTRALEVLALQASPLLGCFLGGFSRERSGLIRLGLLLLGSLALTAHVFVYNDWAGHNSDIRDPRRAIFVFARRGISRNQVAFVSTALLILANVAFAGVGRPAILLGAAIAVLSLLYSSSPSLGKSTPIVASINHLLGGAFHFLLGYTAFHPLDGRGLMISLFFGLVFAGGHLNQEVRDYEGDLLNGIRTSAVVFGCRRTFLASLFTFTAAYAILGDLAALGILPRLLIWSTGLWLLHVAWSLRALHHGLGFETALWMQRRYRLLFAFIGFAMLLSSTHWFMA
;
A
#
# COMPACT_ATOMS: atom_id res chain seq x y z
N MET A 1 12.18 15.93 35.22
CA MET A 1 11.02 15.32 34.51
C MET A 1 11.30 13.84 34.41
N THR A 2 10.49 13.01 35.06
CA THR A 2 10.80 11.60 35.27
C THR A 2 10.61 10.77 33.99
N SER A 3 11.48 9.81 33.77
CA SER A 3 11.49 8.84 32.63
C SER A 3 10.10 8.21 32.39
N SER A 4 9.26 8.05 33.39
CA SER A 4 7.90 7.53 33.29
C SER A 4 6.91 8.45 32.53
N SER A 5 7.10 9.75 32.55
CA SER A 5 6.23 10.71 31.83
C SER A 5 6.50 10.68 30.32
N THR A 6 7.76 10.58 29.94
CA THR A 6 8.20 10.50 28.55
C THR A 6 7.73 9.19 27.90
N PHE A 7 7.89 8.06 28.58
CA PHE A 7 7.41 6.76 28.11
C PHE A 7 5.89 6.76 27.83
N ARG A 8 5.11 7.30 28.77
CA ARG A 8 3.64 7.42 28.61
C ARG A 8 3.24 8.30 27.42
N GLN A 9 4.03 9.31 27.07
CA GLN A 9 3.79 10.17 25.92
C GLN A 9 3.96 9.41 24.60
N TYR A 10 5.05 8.67 24.42
CA TYR A 10 5.27 7.87 23.22
C TYR A 10 4.32 6.68 23.10
N ALA A 11 3.94 6.05 24.23
CA ALA A 11 2.91 5.02 24.23
C ALA A 11 1.57 5.53 23.68
N ARG A 12 1.19 6.79 23.99
CA ARG A 12 -0.02 7.42 23.38
C ARG A 12 0.08 7.60 21.88
N VAL A 13 1.27 7.96 21.36
CA VAL A 13 1.50 8.05 19.89
C VAL A 13 1.29 6.69 19.25
N ILE A 14 1.94 5.65 19.76
CA ILE A 14 1.82 4.28 19.25
C ILE A 14 0.37 3.82 19.31
N GLN A 15 -0.32 4.03 20.44
CA GLN A 15 -1.73 3.68 20.59
C GLN A 15 -2.63 4.40 19.56
N HIS A 16 -2.39 5.69 19.33
CA HIS A 16 -3.13 6.46 18.33
C HIS A 16 -3.00 5.84 16.93
N PHE A 17 -1.77 5.59 16.48
CA PHE A 17 -1.55 5.01 15.15
C PHE A 17 -1.96 3.54 15.05
N ALA A 18 -1.83 2.76 16.13
CA ALA A 18 -2.36 1.41 16.19
C ALA A 18 -3.89 1.38 16.04
N THR A 19 -4.61 2.34 16.61
CA THR A 19 -6.07 2.41 16.47
C THR A 19 -6.56 2.98 15.15
N THR A 20 -5.76 3.82 14.48
CA THR A 20 -6.17 4.51 13.25
C THR A 20 -5.62 3.88 11.97
N ARG A 21 -4.47 3.19 12.03
CA ARG A 21 -3.74 2.69 10.85
C ARG A 21 -3.42 1.20 10.84
N ALA A 22 -3.67 0.47 11.95
CA ALA A 22 -3.24 -0.94 12.03
C ALA A 22 -3.82 -1.83 10.92
N LEU A 23 -5.10 -1.65 10.59
CA LEU A 23 -5.74 -2.46 9.55
C LEU A 23 -5.10 -2.24 8.17
N GLU A 24 -4.78 -0.99 7.81
CA GLU A 24 -4.08 -0.69 6.56
C GLU A 24 -2.67 -1.27 6.56
N VAL A 25 -1.91 -1.07 7.64
CA VAL A 25 -0.53 -1.59 7.79
C VAL A 25 -0.51 -3.12 7.68
N LEU A 26 -1.44 -3.81 8.35
CA LEU A 26 -1.52 -5.27 8.31
C LEU A 26 -1.97 -5.79 6.95
N ALA A 27 -2.98 -5.17 6.33
CA ALA A 27 -3.46 -5.58 5.00
C ALA A 27 -2.37 -5.48 3.93
N LEU A 28 -1.51 -4.46 4.01
CA LEU A 28 -0.41 -4.28 3.07
C LEU A 28 0.64 -5.41 3.16
N GLN A 29 0.74 -6.12 4.30
CA GLN A 29 1.71 -7.23 4.43
C GLN A 29 1.40 -8.42 3.52
N ALA A 30 0.19 -8.50 2.96
CA ALA A 30 -0.14 -9.56 1.99
C ALA A 30 0.79 -9.52 0.76
N SER A 31 1.19 -8.34 0.29
CA SER A 31 2.07 -8.19 -0.87
C SER A 31 3.48 -8.76 -0.66
N PRO A 32 4.26 -8.37 0.36
CA PRO A 32 5.58 -8.98 0.59
C PRO A 32 5.48 -10.44 1.04
N LEU A 33 4.42 -10.86 1.74
CA LEU A 33 4.20 -12.27 2.05
C LEU A 33 4.06 -13.13 0.79
N LEU A 34 3.21 -12.70 -0.16
CA LEU A 34 3.09 -13.37 -1.45
C LEU A 34 4.41 -13.35 -2.22
N GLY A 35 5.17 -12.25 -2.13
CA GLY A 35 6.52 -12.18 -2.66
C GLY A 35 7.43 -13.27 -2.10
N CYS A 36 7.43 -13.49 -0.78
CA CYS A 36 8.20 -14.57 -0.13
C CYS A 36 7.82 -15.94 -0.67
N PHE A 37 6.52 -16.26 -0.70
CA PHE A 37 6.06 -17.57 -1.16
C PHE A 37 6.39 -17.82 -2.63
N LEU A 38 6.17 -16.82 -3.49
CA LEU A 38 6.48 -16.92 -4.93
C LEU A 38 7.98 -16.86 -5.22
N GLY A 39 8.78 -16.33 -4.29
CA GLY A 39 10.25 -16.36 -4.32
C GLY A 39 10.88 -17.65 -3.77
N GLY A 40 10.06 -18.64 -3.35
CA GLY A 40 10.58 -19.92 -2.87
C GLY A 40 10.98 -19.91 -1.39
N PHE A 41 10.12 -19.34 -0.53
CA PHE A 41 10.30 -19.35 0.92
C PHE A 41 10.68 -20.75 1.45
N SER A 42 11.78 -20.82 2.21
CA SER A 42 12.23 -22.03 2.89
C SER A 42 11.68 -22.11 4.32
N ARG A 43 11.20 -23.31 4.72
CA ARG A 43 10.73 -23.58 6.09
C ARG A 43 11.87 -23.90 7.07
N GLU A 44 13.11 -23.91 6.62
CA GLU A 44 14.26 -24.07 7.49
C GLU A 44 14.39 -22.91 8.49
N ARG A 45 15.12 -23.13 9.56
CA ARG A 45 15.35 -22.12 10.62
C ARG A 45 15.84 -20.79 10.05
N SER A 46 16.76 -20.83 9.09
CA SER A 46 17.30 -19.63 8.41
C SER A 46 16.23 -18.89 7.63
N GLY A 47 15.35 -19.60 6.90
CA GLY A 47 14.22 -19.03 6.16
C GLY A 47 13.18 -18.41 7.08
N LEU A 48 12.85 -19.07 8.20
CA LEU A 48 11.91 -18.55 9.21
C LEU A 48 12.43 -17.27 9.86
N ILE A 49 13.73 -17.20 10.22
CA ILE A 49 14.36 -16.00 10.76
C ILE A 49 14.30 -14.85 9.73
N ARG A 50 14.65 -15.15 8.46
CA ARG A 50 14.61 -14.15 7.38
C ARG A 50 13.21 -13.63 7.13
N LEU A 51 12.19 -14.51 7.14
CA LEU A 51 10.79 -14.11 7.05
C LEU A 51 10.37 -13.21 8.24
N GLY A 52 10.74 -13.57 9.46
CA GLY A 52 10.46 -12.79 10.65
C GLY A 52 11.07 -11.38 10.58
N LEU A 53 12.34 -11.28 10.18
CA LEU A 53 13.02 -9.98 10.00
C LEU A 53 12.40 -9.17 8.86
N LEU A 54 12.04 -9.80 7.73
CA LEU A 54 11.37 -9.14 6.63
C LEU A 54 10.02 -8.57 7.06
N LEU A 55 9.19 -9.35 7.76
CA LEU A 55 7.89 -8.89 8.23
C LEU A 55 8.01 -7.77 9.26
N LEU A 56 8.95 -7.87 10.20
CA LEU A 56 9.24 -6.80 11.14
C LEU A 56 9.64 -5.52 10.40
N GLY A 57 10.56 -5.61 9.45
CA GLY A 57 11.01 -4.49 8.64
C GLY A 57 9.88 -3.89 7.79
N SER A 58 9.08 -4.73 7.13
CA SER A 58 7.95 -4.31 6.31
C SER A 58 6.83 -3.67 7.13
N LEU A 59 6.49 -4.22 8.29
CA LEU A 59 5.53 -3.60 9.22
C LEU A 59 6.01 -2.24 9.71
N ALA A 60 7.28 -2.13 10.11
CA ALA A 60 7.86 -0.88 10.55
C ALA A 60 7.93 0.16 9.40
N LEU A 61 8.29 -0.27 8.19
CA LEU A 61 8.33 0.60 7.00
C LEU A 61 6.93 1.12 6.62
N THR A 62 5.94 0.25 6.54
CA THR A 62 4.57 0.66 6.21
C THR A 62 3.97 1.54 7.30
N ALA A 63 4.24 1.26 8.57
CA ALA A 63 3.85 2.14 9.67
C ALA A 63 4.53 3.52 9.55
N HIS A 64 5.85 3.57 9.24
CA HIS A 64 6.56 4.81 8.93
C HIS A 64 5.88 5.61 7.82
N VAL A 65 5.53 4.96 6.70
CA VAL A 65 4.88 5.62 5.55
C VAL A 65 3.58 6.31 5.98
N PHE A 66 2.72 5.65 6.75
CA PHE A 66 1.46 6.25 7.24
C PHE A 66 1.69 7.34 8.27
N VAL A 67 2.56 7.10 9.25
CA VAL A 67 2.86 8.09 10.31
C VAL A 67 3.50 9.34 9.72
N TYR A 68 4.40 9.18 8.74
CA TYR A 68 5.02 10.29 8.03
C TYR A 68 4.01 11.07 7.18
N ASN A 69 3.11 10.37 6.49
CA ASN A 69 2.05 11.01 5.71
C ASN A 69 1.13 11.85 6.61
N ASP A 70 0.71 11.32 7.78
CA ASP A 70 -0.11 12.05 8.74
C ASP A 70 0.65 13.25 9.35
N TRP A 71 1.96 13.13 9.57
CA TRP A 71 2.82 14.23 10.02
C TRP A 71 2.93 15.34 8.98
N ALA A 72 3.18 14.98 7.71
CA ALA A 72 3.31 15.92 6.60
C ALA A 72 1.97 16.56 6.25
N GLY A 73 0.88 15.78 6.26
CA GLY A 73 -0.48 16.20 5.94
C GLY A 73 -1.21 16.98 7.04
N HIS A 74 -0.62 17.12 8.23
CA HIS A 74 -1.26 17.68 9.43
C HIS A 74 -2.08 18.94 9.18
N ASN A 75 -1.53 19.93 8.48
CA ASN A 75 -2.19 21.21 8.24
C ASN A 75 -3.41 21.10 7.30
N SER A 76 -3.38 20.20 6.34
CA SER A 76 -4.51 19.92 5.44
C SER A 76 -5.58 19.09 6.13
N ASP A 77 -5.19 18.10 6.93
CA ASP A 77 -6.11 17.19 7.60
C ASP A 77 -6.93 17.89 8.70
N ILE A 78 -6.38 18.91 9.37
CA ILE A 78 -7.12 19.73 10.33
C ILE A 78 -8.25 20.53 9.65
N ARG A 79 -8.06 20.96 8.40
CA ARG A 79 -9.06 21.74 7.65
C ARG A 79 -10.17 20.88 7.08
N ASP A 80 -9.92 19.59 6.84
CA ASP A 80 -10.94 18.66 6.36
C ASP A 80 -11.80 18.17 7.53
N PRO A 81 -13.11 18.49 7.59
CA PRO A 81 -14.00 18.10 8.68
C PRO A 81 -14.05 16.57 8.92
N ARG A 82 -13.88 15.78 7.85
CA ARG A 82 -13.92 14.30 7.94
C ARG A 82 -12.65 13.72 8.54
N ARG A 83 -11.49 14.37 8.30
CA ARG A 83 -10.18 13.92 8.80
C ARG A 83 -9.81 14.54 10.13
N ALA A 84 -10.28 15.76 10.40
CA ALA A 84 -9.93 16.53 11.58
C ALA A 84 -10.13 15.78 12.90
N ILE A 85 -11.14 14.90 12.98
CA ILE A 85 -11.42 14.08 14.19
C ILE A 85 -10.35 13.02 14.47
N PHE A 86 -9.60 12.61 13.44
CA PHE A 86 -8.54 11.60 13.53
C PHE A 86 -7.13 12.20 13.65
N VAL A 87 -7.00 13.54 13.59
CA VAL A 87 -5.69 14.19 13.65
C VAL A 87 -5.08 14.02 15.06
N PHE A 88 -3.83 13.59 15.09
CA PHE A 88 -3.09 13.31 16.34
C PHE A 88 -3.04 14.48 17.32
N ALA A 89 -3.02 15.73 16.82
CA ALA A 89 -2.98 16.93 17.67
C ALA A 89 -4.22 17.06 18.57
N ARG A 90 -5.40 16.60 18.15
CA ARG A 90 -6.61 16.58 18.97
C ARG A 90 -6.50 15.65 20.19
N ARG A 91 -5.54 14.76 20.19
CA ARG A 91 -5.22 13.87 21.31
C ARG A 91 -4.04 14.36 22.15
N GLY A 92 -3.63 15.62 21.99
CA GLY A 92 -2.50 16.22 22.70
C GLY A 92 -1.14 15.64 22.30
N ILE A 93 -1.03 15.05 21.11
CA ILE A 93 0.22 14.52 20.58
C ILE A 93 0.89 15.62 19.75
N SER A 94 2.16 15.92 20.03
CA SER A 94 2.92 16.94 19.32
C SER A 94 3.49 16.42 17.98
N ARG A 95 3.73 17.32 17.01
CA ARG A 95 4.39 16.98 15.75
C ARG A 95 5.78 16.38 15.96
N ASN A 96 6.53 16.85 16.97
CA ASN A 96 7.87 16.32 17.27
C ASN A 96 7.81 14.86 17.75
N GLN A 97 6.78 14.50 18.53
CA GLN A 97 6.58 13.10 18.97
C GLN A 97 6.25 12.20 17.77
N VAL A 98 5.40 12.67 16.83
CA VAL A 98 5.08 11.92 15.61
C VAL A 98 6.31 11.77 14.72
N ALA A 99 7.09 12.86 14.53
CA ALA A 99 8.35 12.81 13.76
C ALA A 99 9.34 11.82 14.36
N PHE A 100 9.50 11.81 15.70
CA PHE A 100 10.38 10.87 16.38
C PHE A 100 9.94 9.42 16.17
N VAL A 101 8.65 9.12 16.34
CA VAL A 101 8.12 7.76 16.12
C VAL A 101 8.28 7.33 14.66
N SER A 102 7.99 8.23 13.71
CA SER A 102 8.20 7.97 12.28
C SER A 102 9.66 7.62 11.98
N THR A 103 10.62 8.40 12.51
CA THR A 103 12.05 8.16 12.33
C THR A 103 12.49 6.85 12.99
N ALA A 104 12.03 6.57 14.20
CA ALA A 104 12.34 5.32 14.91
C ALA A 104 11.83 4.08 14.14
N LEU A 105 10.64 4.16 13.55
CA LEU A 105 10.09 3.10 12.69
C LEU A 105 10.94 2.89 11.45
N LEU A 106 11.43 3.95 10.80
CA LEU A 106 12.31 3.85 9.64
C LEU A 106 13.66 3.22 10.01
N ILE A 107 14.23 3.59 11.14
CA ILE A 107 15.47 2.98 11.66
C ILE A 107 15.25 1.49 11.93
N LEU A 108 14.17 1.13 12.63
CA LEU A 108 13.82 -0.26 12.91
C LEU A 108 13.66 -1.08 11.62
N ALA A 109 12.99 -0.51 10.60
CA ALA A 109 12.84 -1.15 9.30
C ALA A 109 14.21 -1.45 8.66
N ASN A 110 15.11 -0.46 8.63
CA ASN A 110 16.44 -0.64 8.04
C ASN A 110 17.30 -1.64 8.80
N VAL A 111 17.25 -1.64 10.14
CA VAL A 111 17.96 -2.62 10.97
C VAL A 111 17.44 -4.05 10.67
N ALA A 112 16.13 -4.22 10.60
CA ALA A 112 15.54 -5.51 10.26
C ALA A 112 15.93 -5.95 8.84
N PHE A 113 15.89 -5.04 7.83
CA PHE A 113 16.29 -5.35 6.45
C PHE A 113 17.78 -5.65 6.30
N ALA A 114 18.64 -5.11 7.16
CA ALA A 114 20.06 -5.47 7.19
C ALA A 114 20.27 -6.97 7.50
N GLY A 115 19.41 -7.55 8.34
CA GLY A 115 19.40 -9.00 8.61
C GLY A 115 18.78 -9.85 7.48
N VAL A 116 18.02 -9.26 6.55
CA VAL A 116 17.47 -9.94 5.37
C VAL A 116 18.47 -9.96 4.23
N GLY A 117 19.09 -8.80 3.94
CA GLY A 117 20.12 -8.65 2.92
C GLY A 117 20.03 -7.37 2.10
N ARG A 118 21.04 -7.14 1.25
CA ARG A 118 21.17 -5.89 0.46
C ARG A 118 19.95 -5.52 -0.38
N PRO A 119 19.27 -6.47 -1.10
CA PRO A 119 18.07 -6.10 -1.87
C PRO A 119 16.96 -5.51 -0.99
N ALA A 120 16.75 -6.05 0.21
CA ALA A 120 15.73 -5.57 1.13
C ALA A 120 16.03 -4.13 1.63
N ILE A 121 17.30 -3.82 1.91
CA ILE A 121 17.72 -2.45 2.27
C ILE A 121 17.43 -1.49 1.12
N LEU A 122 17.81 -1.84 -0.10
CA LEU A 122 17.66 -0.95 -1.27
C LEU A 122 16.18 -0.72 -1.61
N LEU A 123 15.36 -1.77 -1.61
CA LEU A 123 13.91 -1.66 -1.86
C LEU A 123 13.20 -0.92 -0.72
N GLY A 124 13.57 -1.19 0.54
CA GLY A 124 13.05 -0.47 1.69
C GLY A 124 13.39 1.03 1.64
N ALA A 125 14.63 1.37 1.29
CA ALA A 125 15.05 2.75 1.09
C ALA A 125 14.30 3.41 -0.07
N ALA A 126 14.11 2.71 -1.19
CA ALA A 126 13.35 3.20 -2.33
C ALA A 126 11.88 3.51 -1.95
N ILE A 127 11.21 2.62 -1.21
CA ILE A 127 9.84 2.86 -0.70
C ILE A 127 9.81 4.07 0.24
N ALA A 128 10.79 4.20 1.14
CA ALA A 128 10.88 5.36 2.03
C ALA A 128 11.06 6.67 1.25
N VAL A 129 11.91 6.70 0.23
CA VAL A 129 12.09 7.85 -0.66
C VAL A 129 10.81 8.18 -1.42
N LEU A 130 10.11 7.19 -1.97
CA LEU A 130 8.81 7.40 -2.61
C LEU A 130 7.79 8.02 -1.64
N SER A 131 7.75 7.56 -0.38
CA SER A 131 6.89 8.13 0.67
C SER A 131 7.24 9.58 0.99
N LEU A 132 8.54 9.91 1.10
CA LEU A 132 9.02 11.28 1.29
C LEU A 132 8.60 12.19 0.13
N LEU A 133 8.84 11.75 -1.10
CA LEU A 133 8.45 12.50 -2.30
C LEU A 133 6.94 12.72 -2.37
N TYR A 134 6.16 11.65 -2.15
CA TYR A 134 4.70 11.72 -2.17
C TYR A 134 4.13 12.71 -1.16
N SER A 135 4.62 12.69 0.07
CA SER A 135 4.03 13.46 1.18
C SER A 135 4.56 14.88 1.29
N SER A 136 5.79 15.16 0.81
CA SER A 136 6.48 16.44 1.07
C SER A 136 6.91 17.20 -0.18
N SER A 137 6.99 16.56 -1.35
CA SER A 137 7.42 17.26 -2.56
C SER A 137 6.25 17.99 -3.22
N PRO A 138 6.39 19.27 -3.56
CA PRO A 138 5.36 20.03 -4.28
C PRO A 138 5.23 19.59 -5.75
N SER A 139 6.31 19.08 -6.36
CA SER A 139 6.35 18.71 -7.80
C SER A 139 6.32 17.21 -8.06
N LEU A 140 6.69 16.37 -7.08
CA LEU A 140 6.74 14.90 -7.21
C LEU A 140 5.80 14.20 -6.23
N GLY A 141 4.94 14.95 -5.53
CA GLY A 141 4.06 14.45 -4.48
C GLY A 141 2.59 14.33 -4.90
N LYS A 142 1.75 14.22 -3.87
CA LYS A 142 0.29 14.05 -4.00
C LYS A 142 -0.41 15.16 -4.79
N SER A 143 0.18 16.35 -4.88
CA SER A 143 -0.36 17.50 -5.62
C SER A 143 0.01 17.49 -7.10
N THR A 144 0.66 16.45 -7.61
CA THR A 144 1.02 16.32 -9.02
C THR A 144 0.29 15.14 -9.64
N PRO A 145 -0.76 15.40 -10.42
CA PRO A 145 -1.52 14.36 -11.12
C PRO A 145 -0.60 13.40 -11.90
N ILE A 146 -1.00 12.16 -12.02
CA ILE A 146 -0.22 11.08 -12.69
C ILE A 146 1.03 10.68 -11.92
N VAL A 147 1.90 11.65 -11.52
CA VAL A 147 3.12 11.35 -10.74
C VAL A 147 2.77 10.65 -9.42
N ALA A 148 1.72 11.08 -8.73
CA ALA A 148 1.20 10.44 -7.53
C ALA A 148 0.81 8.97 -7.80
N SER A 149 0.18 8.68 -8.94
CA SER A 149 -0.22 7.32 -9.33
C SER A 149 0.99 6.46 -9.71
N ILE A 150 2.00 7.02 -10.39
CA ILE A 150 3.28 6.35 -10.68
C ILE A 150 4.00 6.01 -9.39
N ASN A 151 4.00 6.91 -8.41
CA ASN A 151 4.57 6.66 -7.08
C ASN A 151 3.93 5.44 -6.40
N HIS A 152 2.60 5.31 -6.46
CA HIS A 152 1.89 4.15 -5.93
C HIS A 152 2.14 2.87 -6.74
N LEU A 153 2.25 2.97 -8.06
CA LEU A 153 2.64 1.84 -8.91
C LEU A 153 4.01 1.29 -8.49
N LEU A 154 5.00 2.16 -8.39
CA LEU A 154 6.35 1.78 -7.95
C LEU A 154 6.35 1.27 -6.51
N GLY A 155 5.63 1.94 -5.60
CA GLY A 155 5.49 1.51 -4.21
C GLY A 155 4.91 0.11 -4.08
N GLY A 156 3.84 -0.20 -4.82
CA GLY A 156 3.22 -1.53 -4.85
C GLY A 156 4.13 -2.61 -5.44
N ALA A 157 4.83 -2.30 -6.54
CA ALA A 157 5.78 -3.20 -7.16
C ALA A 157 6.98 -3.49 -6.24
N PHE A 158 7.57 -2.46 -5.64
CA PHE A 158 8.70 -2.61 -4.72
C PHE A 158 8.32 -3.35 -3.45
N HIS A 159 7.09 -3.15 -2.95
CA HIS A 159 6.61 -3.84 -1.76
C HIS A 159 6.45 -5.35 -2.00
N PHE A 160 6.00 -5.78 -3.18
CA PHE A 160 6.03 -7.18 -3.58
C PHE A 160 7.47 -7.70 -3.72
N LEU A 161 8.33 -6.96 -4.44
CA LEU A 161 9.72 -7.33 -4.66
C LEU A 161 10.52 -7.44 -3.37
N LEU A 162 10.17 -6.65 -2.34
CA LEU A 162 10.78 -6.73 -1.02
C LEU A 162 10.68 -8.14 -0.44
N GLY A 163 9.51 -8.79 -0.59
CA GLY A 163 9.32 -10.18 -0.20
C GLY A 163 10.00 -11.17 -1.16
N TYR A 164 9.82 -10.96 -2.47
CA TYR A 164 10.36 -11.85 -3.50
C TYR A 164 11.90 -11.96 -3.40
N THR A 165 12.58 -10.82 -3.34
CA THR A 165 14.04 -10.76 -3.32
C THR A 165 14.66 -11.20 -2.00
N ALA A 166 13.87 -11.41 -0.96
CA ALA A 166 14.34 -12.02 0.27
C ALA A 166 14.69 -13.52 0.09
N PHE A 167 14.08 -14.19 -0.90
CA PHE A 167 14.25 -15.63 -1.11
C PHE A 167 14.70 -16.00 -2.52
N HIS A 168 14.62 -15.08 -3.48
CA HIS A 168 15.01 -15.30 -4.87
C HIS A 168 15.77 -14.09 -5.42
N PRO A 169 16.80 -14.24 -6.23
CA PRO A 169 17.41 -13.14 -6.96
C PRO A 169 16.37 -12.42 -7.84
N LEU A 170 16.52 -11.10 -7.99
CA LEU A 170 15.66 -10.32 -8.89
C LEU A 170 15.81 -10.84 -10.33
N ASP A 171 14.70 -11.23 -10.93
CA ASP A 171 14.62 -11.77 -12.29
C ASP A 171 13.39 -11.23 -13.05
N GLY A 172 13.26 -11.61 -14.33
CA GLY A 172 12.13 -11.22 -15.16
C GLY A 172 10.78 -11.70 -14.63
N ARG A 173 10.72 -12.87 -13.96
CA ARG A 173 9.51 -13.41 -13.34
C ARG A 173 9.05 -12.51 -12.19
N GLY A 174 9.94 -12.17 -11.28
CA GLY A 174 9.65 -11.28 -10.16
C GLY A 174 9.18 -9.91 -10.63
N LEU A 175 9.82 -9.34 -11.68
CA LEU A 175 9.43 -8.05 -12.27
C LEU A 175 8.03 -8.10 -12.88
N MET A 176 7.70 -9.13 -13.65
CA MET A 176 6.37 -9.28 -14.27
C MET A 176 5.27 -9.43 -13.21
N ILE A 177 5.50 -10.24 -12.16
CA ILE A 177 4.52 -10.36 -11.07
C ILE A 177 4.40 -9.04 -10.30
N SER A 178 5.50 -8.34 -10.06
CA SER A 178 5.47 -7.04 -9.34
C SER A 178 4.63 -5.98 -10.05
N LEU A 179 4.56 -6.02 -11.40
CA LEU A 179 3.72 -5.12 -12.19
C LEU A 179 2.23 -5.28 -11.84
N PHE A 180 1.75 -6.52 -11.64
CA PHE A 180 0.38 -6.75 -11.16
C PHE A 180 0.11 -6.02 -9.84
N PHE A 181 0.99 -6.15 -8.85
CA PHE A 181 0.85 -5.46 -7.55
C PHE A 181 0.94 -3.95 -7.70
N GLY A 182 1.86 -3.45 -8.54
CA GLY A 182 1.97 -2.03 -8.86
C GLY A 182 0.68 -1.45 -9.44
N LEU A 183 0.06 -2.14 -10.41
CA LEU A 183 -1.21 -1.73 -11.01
C LEU A 183 -2.36 -1.73 -10.01
N VAL A 184 -2.44 -2.73 -9.13
CA VAL A 184 -3.45 -2.78 -8.06
C VAL A 184 -3.31 -1.57 -7.12
N PHE A 185 -2.09 -1.22 -6.72
CA PHE A 185 -1.83 -0.05 -5.88
C PHE A 185 -2.17 1.26 -6.58
N ALA A 186 -1.78 1.43 -7.84
CA ALA A 186 -2.09 2.63 -8.62
C ALA A 186 -3.59 2.79 -8.86
N GLY A 187 -4.30 1.71 -9.22
CA GLY A 187 -5.76 1.73 -9.35
C GLY A 187 -6.47 2.09 -8.04
N GLY A 188 -5.99 1.51 -6.93
CA GLY A 188 -6.48 1.83 -5.60
C GLY A 188 -6.27 3.28 -5.20
N HIS A 189 -5.10 3.85 -5.53
CA HIS A 189 -4.78 5.25 -5.29
C HIS A 189 -5.72 6.19 -6.06
N LEU A 190 -5.95 5.95 -7.36
CA LEU A 190 -6.88 6.76 -8.15
C LEU A 190 -8.31 6.74 -7.57
N ASN A 191 -8.78 5.60 -7.06
CA ASN A 191 -10.08 5.54 -6.38
C ASN A 191 -10.05 6.32 -5.04
N GLN A 192 -8.92 6.34 -4.32
CA GLN A 192 -8.78 7.14 -3.10
C GLN A 192 -8.83 8.64 -3.41
N GLU A 193 -8.22 9.11 -4.49
CA GLU A 193 -8.33 10.52 -4.93
C GLU A 193 -9.79 10.91 -5.22
N VAL A 194 -10.58 10.00 -5.83
CA VAL A 194 -12.03 10.24 -6.03
C VAL A 194 -12.76 10.35 -4.70
N ARG A 195 -12.46 9.48 -3.74
CA ARG A 195 -13.05 9.52 -2.39
C ARG A 195 -12.71 10.81 -1.66
N ASP A 196 -11.47 11.26 -1.77
CA ASP A 196 -10.93 12.38 -1.00
C ASP A 196 -11.11 13.74 -1.72
N TYR A 197 -11.80 13.76 -2.88
CA TYR A 197 -11.95 14.90 -3.78
C TYR A 197 -12.35 16.21 -3.07
N GLU A 198 -13.36 16.18 -2.21
CA GLU A 198 -13.86 17.39 -1.53
C GLU A 198 -12.83 17.97 -0.55
N GLY A 199 -12.14 17.10 0.20
CA GLY A 199 -11.07 17.50 1.11
C GLY A 199 -9.84 18.03 0.38
N ASP A 200 -9.48 17.41 -0.74
CA ASP A 200 -8.36 17.85 -1.57
C ASP A 200 -8.65 19.20 -2.24
N LEU A 201 -9.88 19.39 -2.75
CA LEU A 201 -10.33 20.66 -3.32
C LEU A 201 -10.31 21.79 -2.26
N LEU A 202 -10.82 21.51 -1.06
CA LEU A 202 -10.84 22.46 0.07
C LEU A 202 -9.42 22.91 0.45
N ASN A 203 -8.45 22.01 0.34
CA ASN A 203 -7.05 22.27 0.71
C ASN A 203 -6.18 22.73 -0.47
N GLY A 204 -6.73 22.90 -1.68
CA GLY A 204 -5.98 23.28 -2.87
C GLY A 204 -4.99 22.21 -3.35
N ILE A 205 -5.21 20.96 -2.98
CA ILE A 205 -4.34 19.82 -3.38
C ILE A 205 -4.77 19.39 -4.79
N ARG A 206 -3.89 19.52 -5.75
CA ARG A 206 -4.16 19.27 -7.17
C ARG A 206 -4.00 17.79 -7.53
N THR A 207 -4.81 16.91 -6.92
CA THR A 207 -4.88 15.49 -7.27
C THR A 207 -5.49 15.29 -8.67
N SER A 208 -5.38 14.06 -9.22
CA SER A 208 -6.00 13.74 -10.52
C SER A 208 -7.51 13.97 -10.48
N ALA A 209 -8.18 13.66 -9.38
CA ALA A 209 -9.60 13.90 -9.20
C ALA A 209 -9.96 15.40 -9.23
N VAL A 210 -9.12 16.25 -8.64
CA VAL A 210 -9.31 17.72 -8.64
C VAL A 210 -9.04 18.32 -10.03
N VAL A 211 -8.01 17.83 -10.74
CA VAL A 211 -7.59 18.40 -12.03
C VAL A 211 -8.43 17.88 -13.19
N PHE A 212 -8.70 16.58 -13.24
CA PHE A 212 -9.38 15.92 -14.38
C PHE A 212 -10.86 15.62 -14.10
N GLY A 213 -11.31 15.78 -12.86
CA GLY A 213 -12.64 15.44 -12.38
C GLY A 213 -12.78 13.99 -11.92
N CYS A 214 -13.69 13.76 -10.96
CA CYS A 214 -13.94 12.45 -10.35
C CYS A 214 -14.24 11.34 -11.37
N ARG A 215 -15.08 11.63 -12.38
CA ARG A 215 -15.49 10.61 -13.38
C ARG A 215 -14.30 10.10 -14.20
N ARG A 216 -13.44 10.99 -14.70
CA ARG A 216 -12.27 10.57 -15.50
C ARG A 216 -11.25 9.83 -14.65
N THR A 217 -11.01 10.28 -13.43
CA THR A 217 -10.10 9.63 -12.49
C THR A 217 -10.61 8.25 -12.08
N PHE A 218 -11.92 8.09 -11.86
CA PHE A 218 -12.52 6.79 -11.56
C PHE A 218 -12.44 5.83 -12.74
N LEU A 219 -12.67 6.30 -13.96
CA LEU A 219 -12.48 5.49 -15.18
C LEU A 219 -11.02 5.08 -15.38
N ALA A 220 -10.07 5.97 -15.09
CA ALA A 220 -8.63 5.64 -15.09
C ALA A 220 -8.30 4.58 -14.03
N SER A 221 -8.91 4.66 -12.82
CA SER A 221 -8.81 3.61 -11.81
C SER A 221 -9.32 2.26 -12.33
N LEU A 222 -10.51 2.23 -12.94
CA LEU A 222 -11.08 1.01 -13.51
C LEU A 222 -10.21 0.44 -14.63
N PHE A 223 -9.69 1.29 -15.51
CA PHE A 223 -8.77 0.88 -16.58
C PHE A 223 -7.48 0.26 -16.00
N THR A 224 -6.90 0.89 -14.98
CA THR A 224 -5.70 0.39 -14.31
C THR A 224 -5.94 -0.97 -13.63
N PHE A 225 -7.09 -1.15 -12.97
CA PHE A 225 -7.49 -2.45 -12.42
C PHE A 225 -7.74 -3.48 -13.53
N THR A 226 -8.35 -3.09 -14.67
CA THR A 226 -8.53 -3.98 -15.81
C THR A 226 -7.18 -4.47 -16.35
N ALA A 227 -6.19 -3.57 -16.46
CA ALA A 227 -4.82 -3.96 -16.82
C ALA A 227 -4.21 -4.94 -15.80
N ALA A 228 -4.47 -4.76 -14.50
CA ALA A 228 -4.02 -5.72 -13.48
C ALA A 228 -4.64 -7.12 -13.68
N TYR A 229 -5.96 -7.20 -13.98
CA TYR A 229 -6.61 -8.48 -14.29
C TYR A 229 -6.05 -9.11 -15.58
N ALA A 230 -5.76 -8.31 -16.62
CA ALA A 230 -5.13 -8.80 -17.86
C ALA A 230 -3.75 -9.38 -17.57
N ILE A 231 -2.89 -8.65 -16.87
CA ILE A 231 -1.55 -9.14 -16.46
C ILE A 231 -1.66 -10.41 -15.64
N LEU A 232 -2.62 -10.52 -14.70
CA LEU A 232 -2.85 -11.74 -13.93
C LEU A 232 -3.19 -12.93 -14.85
N GLY A 233 -4.07 -12.71 -15.82
CA GLY A 233 -4.45 -13.71 -16.82
C GLY A 233 -3.28 -14.15 -17.69
N ASP A 234 -2.49 -13.21 -18.19
CA ASP A 234 -1.28 -13.48 -19.00
C ASP A 234 -0.25 -14.27 -18.19
N LEU A 235 0.03 -13.87 -16.94
CA LEU A 235 0.96 -14.58 -16.05
C LEU A 235 0.51 -16.02 -15.78
N ALA A 236 -0.80 -16.25 -15.61
CA ALA A 236 -1.34 -17.59 -15.42
C ALA A 236 -1.33 -18.41 -16.73
N ALA A 237 -1.67 -17.81 -17.89
CA ALA A 237 -1.63 -18.46 -19.18
C ALA A 237 -0.21 -18.89 -19.59
N LEU A 238 0.78 -18.04 -19.32
CA LEU A 238 2.20 -18.30 -19.58
C LEU A 238 2.82 -19.29 -18.57
N GLY A 239 2.09 -19.71 -17.52
CA GLY A 239 2.61 -20.60 -16.48
C GLY A 239 3.62 -19.94 -15.54
N ILE A 240 3.72 -18.62 -15.56
CA ILE A 240 4.53 -17.84 -14.60
C ILE A 240 3.91 -17.89 -13.20
N LEU A 241 2.57 -17.84 -13.16
CA LEU A 241 1.75 -18.13 -12.00
C LEU A 241 0.95 -19.42 -12.22
N PRO A 242 0.43 -20.06 -11.17
CA PRO A 242 -0.43 -21.25 -11.31
C PRO A 242 -1.61 -20.99 -12.25
N ARG A 243 -1.81 -21.89 -13.23
CA ARG A 243 -2.87 -21.75 -14.26
C ARG A 243 -4.27 -21.61 -13.68
N LEU A 244 -4.51 -22.16 -12.48
CA LEU A 244 -5.80 -22.03 -11.79
C LEU A 244 -6.21 -20.56 -11.59
N LEU A 245 -5.25 -19.64 -11.46
CA LEU A 245 -5.52 -18.21 -11.27
C LEU A 245 -6.18 -17.54 -12.48
N ILE A 246 -6.21 -18.19 -13.64
CA ILE A 246 -6.96 -17.70 -14.81
C ILE A 246 -8.45 -17.52 -14.47
N TRP A 247 -9.01 -18.40 -13.63
CA TRP A 247 -10.41 -18.29 -13.20
C TRP A 247 -10.66 -17.07 -12.30
N SER A 248 -9.63 -16.61 -11.59
CA SER A 248 -9.73 -15.39 -10.76
C SER A 248 -9.91 -14.12 -11.60
N THR A 249 -9.54 -14.14 -12.89
CA THR A 249 -9.78 -13.01 -13.79
C THR A 249 -11.28 -12.77 -14.03
N GLY A 250 -12.12 -13.78 -13.85
CA GLY A 250 -13.59 -13.64 -13.91
C GLY A 250 -14.16 -12.66 -12.87
N LEU A 251 -13.45 -12.42 -11.77
CA LEU A 251 -13.81 -11.39 -10.79
C LEU A 251 -13.80 -9.98 -11.38
N TRP A 252 -13.13 -9.76 -12.51
CA TRP A 252 -13.20 -8.52 -13.28
C TRP A 252 -14.62 -8.15 -13.67
N LEU A 253 -15.46 -9.11 -14.07
CA LEU A 253 -16.86 -8.85 -14.41
C LEU A 253 -17.62 -8.23 -13.22
N LEU A 254 -17.40 -8.78 -12.03
CA LEU A 254 -18.00 -8.25 -10.80
C LEU A 254 -17.46 -6.85 -10.46
N HIS A 255 -16.15 -6.64 -10.65
CA HIS A 255 -15.52 -5.32 -10.46
C HIS A 255 -16.12 -4.28 -11.41
N VAL A 256 -16.28 -4.61 -12.70
CA VAL A 256 -16.91 -3.73 -13.70
C VAL A 256 -18.37 -3.45 -13.33
N ALA A 257 -19.16 -4.48 -12.99
CA ALA A 257 -20.55 -4.29 -12.60
C ALA A 257 -20.69 -3.33 -11.40
N TRP A 258 -19.87 -3.48 -10.38
CA TRP A 258 -19.85 -2.56 -9.23
C TRP A 258 -19.36 -1.15 -9.63
N SER A 259 -18.41 -1.04 -10.54
CA SER A 259 -17.93 0.25 -11.05
C SER A 259 -19.02 0.99 -11.84
N LEU A 260 -19.77 0.30 -12.70
CA LEU A 260 -20.91 0.86 -13.43
C LEU A 260 -22.02 1.32 -12.46
N ARG A 261 -22.30 0.53 -11.43
CA ARG A 261 -23.23 0.93 -10.36
C ARG A 261 -22.74 2.19 -9.64
N ALA A 262 -21.45 2.29 -9.30
CA ALA A 262 -20.88 3.47 -8.65
C ALA A 262 -21.00 4.72 -9.55
N LEU A 263 -20.74 4.59 -10.85
CA LEU A 263 -20.91 5.67 -11.83
C LEU A 263 -22.36 6.15 -11.95
N HIS A 264 -23.31 5.22 -11.87
CA HIS A 264 -24.75 5.53 -11.92
C HIS A 264 -25.25 6.28 -10.68
N HIS A 265 -24.77 5.89 -9.48
CA HIS A 265 -25.15 6.53 -8.22
C HIS A 265 -24.42 7.84 -7.91
N GLY A 266 -23.44 8.21 -8.74
CA GLY A 266 -22.58 9.36 -8.51
C GLY A 266 -21.35 9.02 -7.65
N LEU A 267 -20.25 9.75 -7.90
CA LEU A 267 -18.93 9.46 -7.32
C LEU A 267 -18.65 10.34 -6.08
N GLY A 268 -19.58 10.40 -5.14
CA GLY A 268 -19.34 11.03 -3.84
C GLY A 268 -18.51 10.16 -2.91
N PHE A 269 -18.16 10.70 -1.75
CA PHE A 269 -17.32 10.05 -0.73
C PHE A 269 -17.81 8.63 -0.38
N GLU A 270 -19.10 8.47 -0.06
CA GLU A 270 -19.67 7.19 0.35
C GLU A 270 -19.62 6.13 -0.76
N THR A 271 -19.90 6.54 -2.00
CA THR A 271 -19.85 5.64 -3.16
C THR A 271 -18.41 5.20 -3.44
N ALA A 272 -17.44 6.10 -3.39
CA ALA A 272 -16.03 5.79 -3.59
C ALA A 272 -15.50 4.90 -2.45
N LEU A 273 -15.88 5.16 -1.19
CA LEU A 273 -15.56 4.31 -0.04
C LEU A 273 -16.19 2.92 -0.17
N TRP A 274 -17.46 2.84 -0.60
CA TRP A 274 -18.15 1.59 -0.88
C TRP A 274 -17.41 0.77 -1.93
N MET A 275 -16.97 1.41 -3.01
CA MET A 275 -16.17 0.76 -4.07
C MET A 275 -14.81 0.31 -3.56
N GLN A 276 -14.14 1.14 -2.74
CA GLN A 276 -12.85 0.80 -2.13
C GLN A 276 -12.91 -0.48 -1.30
N ARG A 277 -13.94 -0.66 -0.50
CA ARG A 277 -14.14 -1.89 0.31
C ARG A 277 -14.32 -3.12 -0.59
N ARG A 278 -14.99 -2.98 -1.72
CA ARG A 278 -15.29 -4.07 -2.65
C ARG A 278 -14.09 -4.53 -3.46
N TYR A 279 -13.37 -3.62 -4.10
CA TYR A 279 -12.19 -4.05 -4.84
C TYR A 279 -11.11 -4.62 -3.91
N ARG A 280 -10.98 -4.12 -2.68
CA ARG A 280 -10.08 -4.71 -1.68
C ARG A 280 -10.44 -6.15 -1.37
N LEU A 281 -11.72 -6.49 -1.26
CA LEU A 281 -12.18 -7.88 -1.09
C LEU A 281 -11.84 -8.75 -2.30
N LEU A 282 -12.03 -8.25 -3.53
CA LEU A 282 -11.68 -9.00 -4.74
C LEU A 282 -10.17 -9.31 -4.80
N PHE A 283 -9.33 -8.32 -4.56
CA PHE A 283 -7.88 -8.52 -4.57
C PHE A 283 -7.37 -9.32 -3.36
N ALA A 284 -8.03 -9.24 -2.20
CA ALA A 284 -7.74 -10.13 -1.08
C ALA A 284 -8.06 -11.60 -1.43
N PHE A 285 -9.18 -11.86 -2.12
CA PHE A 285 -9.53 -13.18 -2.61
C PHE A 285 -8.52 -13.70 -3.65
N ILE A 286 -8.08 -12.84 -4.59
CA ILE A 286 -7.03 -13.18 -5.56
C ILE A 286 -5.71 -13.52 -4.83
N GLY A 287 -5.31 -12.71 -3.86
CA GLY A 287 -4.11 -12.97 -3.04
C GLY A 287 -4.18 -14.28 -2.28
N PHE A 288 -5.35 -14.61 -1.72
CA PHE A 288 -5.58 -15.89 -1.06
C PHE A 288 -5.52 -17.06 -2.05
N ALA A 289 -6.12 -16.92 -3.24
CA ALA A 289 -6.02 -17.91 -4.30
C ALA A 289 -4.57 -18.11 -4.77
N MET A 290 -3.78 -17.03 -4.89
CA MET A 290 -2.34 -17.10 -5.17
C MET A 290 -1.60 -17.91 -4.09
N LEU A 291 -1.89 -17.65 -2.82
CA LEU A 291 -1.26 -18.37 -1.70
C LEU A 291 -1.59 -19.85 -1.73
N LEU A 292 -2.88 -20.21 -1.84
CA LEU A 292 -3.31 -21.62 -1.88
C LEU A 292 -2.74 -22.38 -3.06
N SER A 293 -2.75 -21.79 -4.25
CA SER A 293 -2.24 -22.43 -5.46
C SER A 293 -0.71 -22.56 -5.45
N SER A 294 0.00 -21.67 -4.76
CA SER A 294 1.46 -21.73 -4.62
C SER A 294 1.90 -22.82 -3.63
N THR A 295 1.10 -23.10 -2.59
CA THR A 295 1.42 -24.19 -1.61
C THR A 295 1.37 -25.56 -2.24
N HIS A 296 0.48 -25.81 -3.21
CA HIS A 296 0.43 -27.06 -3.96
C HIS A 296 1.56 -27.22 -4.98
N TRP A 297 2.08 -26.12 -5.49
CA TRP A 297 3.18 -26.12 -6.48
C TRP A 297 4.53 -26.50 -5.86
N PHE A 298 4.70 -26.32 -4.55
CA PHE A 298 5.88 -26.72 -3.78
C PHE A 298 5.77 -28.14 -3.17
N MET A 299 4.61 -28.81 -3.30
CA MET A 299 4.39 -30.18 -2.83
C MET A 299 4.44 -31.22 -3.97
N ALA A 300 4.51 -30.78 -5.21
CA ALA A 300 4.70 -31.60 -6.41
C ALA A 300 6.12 -31.49 -6.95
#